data_97703a90c43ff0bb50020855cae517b8
#
_entry.id   97703a90c43ff0bb50020855cae517b8
#
_cell.length_a   1.000
_cell.length_b   1.000
_cell.length_c   1.000
_cell.angle_alpha   90.00
_cell.angle_beta   90.00
_cell.angle_gamma   90.00
#
_symmetry.space_group_name_H-M   'P 1'
#
loop_
_entity.id
_entity.type
_entity.pdbx_description
1 polymer ?
#
loop_
_entity_poly.entity_id
_entity_poly.type
_entity_poly.pdbx_seq_one_letter_code
_entity_poly.pdbx_strand_id
1 'polypeptide(L)'
;MQEGLVVRFSGSEHWNFYDWVAPLTGSLGYSNEEKPDLILNALTVLALESFREICSAAGRAFAYEGVLSALKERIRAVFYDGEKKLFFHSREEKVYTELGNALCVLCGIAPPESAAAICEGIVSGSLIACTLSMRAFKYDALLHTDKEKYAPFILGEIRRDYGMMLDAGSTTVWETVEGAPAFGGAGSLCHGWSAV
;
A
#
# COMPACT_ATOMS: atom_id res chain seq x y z
N MET A 1 -16.02 -2.04 -14.31
CA MET A 1 -16.26 -1.46 -12.96
C MET A 1 -17.46 -2.18 -12.35
N GLN A 2 -17.35 -2.54 -11.07
CA GLN A 2 -18.45 -3.16 -10.33
C GLN A 2 -18.82 -2.25 -9.15
N GLU A 3 -20.08 -1.87 -9.04
CA GLU A 3 -20.57 -0.97 -7.97
C GLU A 3 -19.80 0.35 -7.83
N GLY A 4 -19.29 0.90 -8.91
CA GLY A 4 -18.48 2.14 -8.89
C GLY A 4 -17.01 1.96 -8.48
N LEU A 5 -16.56 0.71 -8.32
CA LEU A 5 -15.17 0.36 -8.02
C LEU A 5 -14.48 -0.30 -9.22
N VAL A 6 -13.17 -0.14 -9.30
CA VAL A 6 -12.31 -0.88 -10.23
C VAL A 6 -12.19 -2.31 -9.75
N VAL A 7 -12.26 -3.26 -10.67
CA VAL A 7 -12.12 -4.70 -10.38
C VAL A 7 -10.78 -5.23 -10.88
N ARG A 8 -10.26 -6.25 -10.20
CA ARG A 8 -9.07 -6.97 -10.63
C ARG A 8 -9.30 -7.67 -11.96
N PHE A 9 -8.22 -7.96 -12.67
CA PHE A 9 -8.28 -8.82 -13.84
C PHE A 9 -8.66 -10.27 -13.43
N SER A 10 -9.51 -10.90 -14.23
CA SER A 10 -9.82 -12.33 -14.12
C SER A 10 -8.93 -13.17 -15.05
N GLY A 11 -8.88 -14.46 -14.77
CA GLY A 11 -8.12 -15.41 -15.58
C GLY A 11 -6.74 -15.73 -15.02
N SER A 12 -6.19 -16.85 -15.46
CA SER A 12 -4.90 -17.37 -14.99
C SER A 12 -3.68 -16.65 -15.58
N GLU A 13 -3.87 -15.88 -16.64
CA GLU A 13 -2.84 -15.08 -17.30
C GLU A 13 -2.51 -13.78 -16.57
N HIS A 14 -3.31 -13.40 -15.57
CA HIS A 14 -3.12 -12.18 -14.81
C HIS A 14 -2.63 -12.48 -13.39
N TRP A 15 -1.61 -11.76 -12.97
CA TRP A 15 -1.11 -11.80 -11.61
C TRP A 15 -1.46 -10.49 -10.90
N ASN A 16 -2.53 -10.52 -10.08
CA ASN A 16 -2.96 -9.38 -9.27
C ASN A 16 -2.09 -9.29 -8.01
N PHE A 17 -0.85 -8.91 -8.18
CA PHE A 17 0.16 -8.80 -7.12
C PHE A 17 0.23 -7.38 -6.58
N TYR A 18 0.33 -7.23 -5.27
CA TYR A 18 0.54 -5.95 -4.61
C TYR A 18 1.76 -5.97 -3.68
N ASP A 19 1.98 -7.06 -2.95
CA ASP A 19 3.12 -7.19 -2.02
C ASP A 19 3.36 -8.68 -1.68
N TRP A 20 4.53 -9.01 -1.16
CA TRP A 20 4.94 -10.37 -0.76
C TRP A 20 4.37 -10.82 0.58
N VAL A 21 3.21 -10.38 0.99
CA VAL A 21 2.51 -10.82 2.20
C VAL A 21 1.11 -11.33 1.86
N ALA A 22 0.67 -12.38 2.56
CA ALA A 22 -0.71 -12.80 2.44
C ALA A 22 -1.66 -11.70 3.02
N PRO A 23 -2.72 -11.33 2.34
CA PRO A 23 -3.29 -11.90 1.11
C PRO A 23 -2.89 -11.15 -0.17
N LEU A 24 -1.79 -10.40 -0.19
CA LEU A 24 -1.41 -9.45 -1.24
C LEU A 24 -0.52 -10.05 -2.34
N THR A 25 -0.07 -11.28 -2.18
CA THR A 25 0.84 -11.96 -3.12
C THR A 25 0.22 -12.26 -4.48
N GLY A 26 -1.11 -12.20 -4.59
CA GLY A 26 -1.78 -12.69 -5.79
C GLY A 26 -1.54 -14.17 -6.03
N SER A 27 -1.86 -14.64 -7.23
CA SER A 27 -1.60 -16.03 -7.62
C SER A 27 -1.40 -16.17 -9.12
N LEU A 28 -0.33 -16.85 -9.51
CA LEU A 28 -0.17 -17.37 -10.87
C LEU A 28 -0.79 -18.76 -10.94
N GLY A 29 -1.67 -19.01 -11.93
CA GLY A 29 -2.24 -20.33 -12.18
C GLY A 29 -3.55 -20.66 -11.45
N TYR A 30 -4.08 -19.75 -10.64
CA TYR A 30 -5.42 -19.86 -10.07
C TYR A 30 -6.39 -18.93 -10.78
N SER A 31 -7.69 -19.26 -10.75
CA SER A 31 -8.72 -18.37 -11.27
C SER A 31 -8.77 -17.09 -10.44
N ASN A 32 -8.30 -15.99 -11.01
CA ASN A 32 -8.57 -14.69 -10.45
C ASN A 32 -10.02 -14.33 -10.73
N GLU A 33 -10.76 -13.97 -9.70
CA GLU A 33 -12.14 -13.48 -9.84
C GLU A 33 -12.12 -11.97 -10.07
N GLU A 34 -13.02 -11.51 -10.94
CA GLU A 34 -13.31 -10.09 -11.09
C GLU A 34 -14.00 -9.56 -9.84
N LYS A 35 -13.23 -9.04 -8.91
CA LYS A 35 -13.77 -8.42 -7.70
C LYS A 35 -12.97 -7.18 -7.32
N PRO A 36 -13.61 -6.18 -6.70
CA PRO A 36 -12.90 -5.01 -6.21
C PRO A 36 -12.12 -5.35 -4.94
N ASP A 37 -10.94 -4.76 -4.81
CA ASP A 37 -10.20 -4.71 -3.56
C ASP A 37 -9.73 -3.29 -3.24
N LEU A 38 -9.32 -3.08 -1.99
CA LEU A 38 -8.93 -1.78 -1.48
C LEU A 38 -7.73 -1.21 -2.23
N ILE A 39 -6.67 -2.02 -2.41
CA ILE A 39 -5.38 -1.53 -2.88
C ILE A 39 -5.46 -1.07 -4.32
N LEU A 40 -6.07 -1.85 -5.22
CA LEU A 40 -6.27 -1.45 -6.61
C LEU A 40 -7.03 -0.13 -6.71
N ASN A 41 -8.07 0.02 -5.90
CA ASN A 41 -8.90 1.22 -5.91
C ASN A 41 -8.16 2.43 -5.32
N ALA A 42 -7.39 2.26 -4.25
CA ALA A 42 -6.56 3.32 -3.68
C ALA A 42 -5.42 3.73 -4.63
N LEU A 43 -4.75 2.78 -5.30
CA LEU A 43 -3.77 3.07 -6.35
C LEU A 43 -4.38 3.79 -7.55
N THR A 44 -5.63 3.47 -7.90
CA THR A 44 -6.36 4.22 -8.95
C THR A 44 -6.61 5.67 -8.53
N VAL A 45 -6.96 5.92 -7.26
CA VAL A 45 -7.07 7.28 -6.72
C VAL A 45 -5.73 8.00 -6.80
N LEU A 46 -4.64 7.35 -6.36
CA LEU A 46 -3.28 7.92 -6.41
C LEU A 46 -2.88 8.30 -7.84
N ALA A 47 -3.16 7.42 -8.81
CA ALA A 47 -2.89 7.68 -10.22
C ALA A 47 -3.69 8.87 -10.76
N LEU A 48 -4.97 8.99 -10.40
CA LEU A 48 -5.81 10.12 -10.80
C LEU A 48 -5.35 11.45 -10.16
N GLU A 49 -4.93 11.43 -8.90
CA GLU A 49 -4.38 12.61 -8.22
C GLU A 49 -3.06 13.06 -8.85
N SER A 50 -2.15 12.12 -9.10
CA SER A 50 -0.90 12.41 -9.81
C SER A 50 -1.15 12.95 -11.22
N PHE A 51 -2.14 12.43 -11.93
CA PHE A 51 -2.54 12.95 -13.23
C PHE A 51 -3.13 14.36 -13.13
N ARG A 52 -3.90 14.65 -12.09
CA ARG A 52 -4.41 16.01 -11.81
C ARG A 52 -3.26 17.01 -11.62
N GLU A 53 -2.23 16.63 -10.86
CA GLU A 53 -1.05 17.45 -10.66
C GLU A 53 -0.29 17.70 -11.97
N ILE A 54 -0.12 16.67 -12.80
CA ILE A 54 0.48 16.78 -14.14
C ILE A 54 -0.34 17.74 -15.02
N CYS A 55 -1.66 17.62 -15.03
CA CYS A 55 -2.53 18.53 -15.76
C CYS A 55 -2.35 19.98 -15.29
N SER A 56 -2.32 20.21 -13.98
CA SER A 56 -2.10 21.52 -13.39
C SER A 56 -0.74 22.10 -13.79
N ALA A 57 0.32 21.32 -13.69
CA ALA A 57 1.67 21.75 -14.10
C ALA A 57 1.76 22.07 -15.60
N ALA A 58 0.98 21.37 -16.42
CA ALA A 58 0.91 21.60 -17.87
C ALA A 58 -0.10 22.69 -18.27
N GLY A 59 -0.75 23.37 -17.32
CA GLY A 59 -1.79 24.37 -17.60
C GLY A 59 -3.04 23.79 -18.28
N ARG A 60 -3.36 22.53 -18.05
CA ARG A 60 -4.51 21.82 -18.61
C ARG A 60 -5.58 21.55 -17.56
N ALA A 61 -6.84 21.55 -17.97
CA ALA A 61 -7.94 21.14 -17.08
C ALA A 61 -7.88 19.64 -16.82
N PHE A 62 -8.13 19.25 -15.56
CA PHE A 62 -8.34 17.85 -15.18
C PHE A 62 -9.82 17.50 -15.31
N ALA A 63 -10.15 16.56 -16.20
CA ALA A 63 -11.54 16.25 -16.56
C ALA A 63 -12.22 15.20 -15.64
N TYR A 64 -11.49 14.65 -14.64
CA TYR A 64 -11.94 13.49 -13.88
C TYR A 64 -12.27 13.79 -12.40
N GLU A 65 -12.50 15.05 -12.00
CA GLU A 65 -12.80 15.43 -10.60
C GLU A 65 -14.01 14.66 -10.04
N GLY A 66 -15.08 14.53 -10.83
CA GLY A 66 -16.26 13.78 -10.41
C GLY A 66 -15.99 12.28 -10.23
N VAL A 67 -15.15 11.69 -11.08
CA VAL A 67 -14.74 10.27 -10.97
C VAL A 67 -13.88 10.08 -9.72
N LEU A 68 -12.90 10.94 -9.50
CA LEU A 68 -12.00 10.90 -8.35
C LEU A 68 -12.78 10.99 -7.02
N SER A 69 -13.68 11.97 -6.91
CA SER A 69 -14.50 12.16 -5.71
C SER A 69 -15.41 10.96 -5.45
N ALA A 70 -16.13 10.51 -6.49
CA ALA A 70 -17.03 9.36 -6.37
C ALA A 70 -16.28 8.07 -5.98
N LEU A 71 -15.08 7.86 -6.54
CA LEU A 71 -14.25 6.69 -6.21
C LEU A 71 -13.80 6.72 -4.73
N LYS A 72 -13.33 7.86 -4.23
CA LYS A 72 -12.96 8.01 -2.80
C LYS A 72 -14.14 7.72 -1.87
N GLU A 73 -15.31 8.28 -2.17
CA GLU A 73 -16.53 8.02 -1.40
C GLU A 73 -16.91 6.54 -1.43
N ARG A 74 -16.82 5.91 -2.60
CA ARG A 74 -17.16 4.50 -2.75
C ARG A 74 -16.20 3.58 -2.01
N ILE A 75 -14.90 3.87 -2.02
CA ILE A 75 -13.90 3.14 -1.22
C ILE A 75 -14.25 3.21 0.26
N ARG A 76 -14.56 4.39 0.79
CA ARG A 76 -15.00 4.54 2.19
C ARG A 76 -16.25 3.72 2.48
N ALA A 77 -17.28 3.83 1.64
CA ALA A 77 -18.55 3.13 1.85
C ALA A 77 -18.40 1.60 1.86
N VAL A 78 -17.39 1.06 1.16
CA VAL A 78 -17.24 -0.39 0.98
C VAL A 78 -16.22 -1.00 1.91
N PHE A 79 -15.06 -0.35 2.14
CA PHE A 79 -13.90 -0.95 2.81
C PHE A 79 -13.60 -0.36 4.19
N TYR A 80 -14.29 0.69 4.62
CA TYR A 80 -14.05 1.32 5.92
C TYR A 80 -14.78 0.59 7.05
N ASP A 81 -14.01 0.24 8.08
CA ASP A 81 -14.51 -0.26 9.36
C ASP A 81 -14.54 0.88 10.37
N GLY A 82 -15.74 1.41 10.64
CA GLY A 82 -15.92 2.55 11.52
C GLY A 82 -15.62 2.26 13.00
N GLU A 83 -15.72 1.01 13.45
CA GLU A 83 -15.38 0.63 14.83
C GLU A 83 -13.87 0.63 15.04
N LYS A 84 -13.12 0.07 14.08
CA LYS A 84 -11.66 0.01 14.13
C LYS A 84 -10.99 1.27 13.59
N LYS A 85 -11.72 2.11 12.86
CA LYS A 85 -11.20 3.27 12.10
C LYS A 85 -10.11 2.89 11.09
N LEU A 86 -10.23 1.71 10.49
CA LEU A 86 -9.29 1.10 9.55
C LEU A 86 -10.01 0.68 8.28
N PHE A 87 -9.25 0.40 7.23
CA PHE A 87 -9.75 -0.13 5.97
C PHE A 87 -9.34 -1.59 5.80
N PHE A 88 -10.28 -2.47 5.51
CA PHE A 88 -10.01 -3.88 5.22
C PHE A 88 -9.77 -4.12 3.73
N HIS A 89 -8.99 -5.16 3.41
CA HIS A 89 -8.53 -5.45 2.06
C HIS A 89 -9.65 -5.77 1.07
N SER A 90 -10.56 -6.67 1.45
CA SER A 90 -11.70 -7.08 0.62
C SER A 90 -12.91 -7.45 1.50
N ARG A 91 -14.10 -7.55 0.89
CA ARG A 91 -15.32 -7.94 1.63
C ARG A 91 -15.25 -9.36 2.18
N GLU A 92 -14.57 -10.24 1.45
CA GLU A 92 -14.42 -11.66 1.81
C GLU A 92 -13.37 -11.84 2.90
N GLU A 93 -12.31 -11.03 2.83
CA GLU A 93 -11.20 -11.08 3.78
C GLU A 93 -11.05 -9.72 4.48
N LYS A 94 -11.66 -9.63 5.67
CA LYS A 94 -11.55 -8.43 6.51
C LYS A 94 -10.20 -8.39 7.23
N VAL A 95 -9.13 -8.37 6.45
CA VAL A 95 -7.77 -8.19 6.95
C VAL A 95 -7.31 -6.75 6.76
N TYR A 96 -6.50 -6.26 7.67
CA TYR A 96 -6.03 -4.88 7.69
C TYR A 96 -4.53 -4.88 7.42
N THR A 97 -4.14 -4.29 6.30
CA THR A 97 -2.74 -4.23 5.85
C THR A 97 -2.17 -2.82 6.01
N GLU A 98 -0.89 -2.72 6.31
CA GLU A 98 -0.19 -1.43 6.34
C GLU A 98 -0.31 -0.72 4.99
N LEU A 99 -0.05 -1.42 3.88
CA LEU A 99 -0.09 -0.85 2.53
C LEU A 99 -1.46 -0.24 2.19
N GLY A 100 -2.55 -1.00 2.37
CA GLY A 100 -3.89 -0.52 2.04
C GLY A 100 -4.30 0.68 2.88
N ASN A 101 -3.98 0.66 4.17
CA ASN A 101 -4.30 1.75 5.08
C ASN A 101 -3.42 3.00 4.84
N ALA A 102 -2.12 2.82 4.56
CA ALA A 102 -1.22 3.91 4.20
C ALA A 102 -1.68 4.63 2.93
N LEU A 103 -2.05 3.88 1.88
CA LEU A 103 -2.62 4.46 0.66
C LEU A 103 -3.90 5.26 0.92
N CYS A 104 -4.78 4.79 1.83
CA CYS A 104 -5.98 5.54 2.20
C CYS A 104 -5.67 6.87 2.89
N VAL A 105 -4.60 6.94 3.68
CA VAL A 105 -4.12 8.20 4.26
C VAL A 105 -3.56 9.12 3.17
N LEU A 106 -2.63 8.64 2.36
CA LEU A 106 -1.96 9.43 1.32
C LEU A 106 -2.92 10.02 0.29
N CYS A 107 -3.93 9.23 -0.09
CA CYS A 107 -4.93 9.64 -1.07
C CYS A 107 -6.10 10.47 -0.46
N GLY A 108 -6.05 10.83 0.82
CA GLY A 108 -7.15 11.54 1.48
C GLY A 108 -8.48 10.77 1.42
N ILE A 109 -8.41 9.44 1.37
CA ILE A 109 -9.57 8.54 1.49
C ILE A 109 -9.94 8.38 2.95
N ALA A 110 -8.96 8.24 3.83
CA ALA A 110 -9.17 8.12 5.27
C ALA A 110 -9.74 9.43 5.84
N PRO A 111 -10.81 9.37 6.65
CA PRO A 111 -11.25 10.53 7.42
C PRO A 111 -10.10 11.00 8.34
N PRO A 112 -10.01 12.31 8.66
CA PRO A 112 -8.92 12.85 9.48
C PRO A 112 -8.74 12.14 10.83
N GLU A 113 -9.84 11.77 11.48
CA GLU A 113 -9.85 11.03 12.75
C GLU A 113 -9.34 9.58 12.62
N SER A 114 -9.31 9.04 11.41
CA SER A 114 -8.81 7.68 11.12
C SER A 114 -7.32 7.68 10.80
N ALA A 115 -6.78 8.77 10.27
CA ALA A 115 -5.36 8.85 9.91
C ALA A 115 -4.46 8.56 11.13
N ALA A 116 -4.77 9.16 12.29
CA ALA A 116 -4.04 8.90 13.53
C ALA A 116 -4.17 7.43 13.97
N ALA A 117 -5.36 6.84 13.93
CA ALA A 117 -5.58 5.44 14.30
C ALA A 117 -4.84 4.48 13.37
N ILE A 118 -4.81 4.76 12.07
CA ILE A 118 -4.04 4.01 11.08
C ILE A 118 -2.54 4.06 11.40
N CYS A 119 -2.00 5.26 11.65
CA CYS A 119 -0.59 5.43 11.99
C CYS A 119 -0.21 4.71 13.29
N GLU A 120 -1.06 4.76 14.32
CA GLU A 120 -0.86 3.99 15.57
C GLU A 120 -0.90 2.47 15.30
N GLY A 121 -1.81 2.02 14.44
CA GLY A 121 -1.88 0.62 14.02
C GLY A 121 -0.60 0.15 13.31
N ILE A 122 -0.03 1.00 12.47
CA ILE A 122 1.27 0.74 11.80
C ILE A 122 2.39 0.64 12.83
N VAL A 123 2.53 1.65 13.69
CA VAL A 123 3.63 1.71 14.67
C VAL A 123 3.55 0.61 15.72
N SER A 124 2.35 0.22 16.14
CA SER A 124 2.14 -0.87 17.09
C SER A 124 2.30 -2.27 16.48
N GLY A 125 2.41 -2.38 15.16
CA GLY A 125 2.47 -3.67 14.46
C GLY A 125 1.16 -4.47 14.50
N SER A 126 0.02 -3.80 14.65
CA SER A 126 -1.30 -4.45 14.70
C SER A 126 -1.88 -4.72 13.31
N LEU A 127 -1.28 -4.18 12.26
CA LEU A 127 -1.63 -4.40 10.86
C LEU A 127 -0.69 -5.42 10.23
N ILE A 128 -1.13 -6.08 9.15
CA ILE A 128 -0.25 -6.93 8.35
C ILE A 128 0.82 -6.03 7.72
N ALA A 129 2.07 -6.24 8.11
CA ALA A 129 3.20 -5.43 7.71
C ALA A 129 3.46 -5.52 6.20
N CYS A 130 3.82 -4.41 5.57
CA CYS A 130 4.30 -4.43 4.19
C CYS A 130 5.77 -4.84 4.11
N THR A 131 6.16 -5.46 2.98
CA THR A 131 7.57 -5.79 2.72
C THR A 131 8.36 -4.54 2.33
N LEU A 132 9.68 -4.70 2.19
CA LEU A 132 10.61 -3.61 1.86
C LEU A 132 10.14 -2.77 0.66
N SER A 133 9.65 -3.43 -0.38
CA SER A 133 9.23 -2.78 -1.64
C SER A 133 8.07 -1.78 -1.48
N MET A 134 7.25 -1.94 -0.45
CA MET A 134 6.05 -1.11 -0.23
C MET A 134 6.20 -0.13 0.94
N ARG A 135 7.35 -0.13 1.62
CA ARG A 135 7.58 0.74 2.79
C ARG A 135 7.56 2.22 2.49
N ALA A 136 7.89 2.63 1.27
CA ALA A 136 7.79 4.03 0.88
C ALA A 136 6.40 4.59 1.15
N PHE A 137 5.34 3.86 0.77
CA PHE A 137 3.95 4.28 1.03
C PHE A 137 3.65 4.38 2.54
N LYS A 138 4.14 3.42 3.33
CA LYS A 138 4.00 3.44 4.78
C LYS A 138 4.67 4.66 5.40
N TYR A 139 5.91 4.92 5.02
CA TYR A 139 6.69 6.03 5.56
C TYR A 139 6.11 7.38 5.15
N ASP A 140 5.70 7.52 3.90
CA ASP A 140 5.05 8.74 3.42
C ASP A 140 3.74 9.02 4.16
N ALA A 141 2.92 8.00 4.43
CA ALA A 141 1.68 8.16 5.19
C ALA A 141 1.95 8.61 6.64
N LEU A 142 2.95 8.04 7.30
CA LEU A 142 3.38 8.43 8.64
C LEU A 142 3.89 9.87 8.67
N LEU A 143 4.78 10.23 7.74
CA LEU A 143 5.34 11.58 7.64
C LEU A 143 4.29 12.62 7.25
N HIS A 144 3.33 12.26 6.40
CA HIS A 144 2.21 13.12 6.03
C HIS A 144 1.30 13.43 7.22
N THR A 145 1.11 12.47 8.12
CA THR A 145 0.24 12.60 9.29
C THR A 145 0.91 13.40 10.41
N ASP A 146 2.12 13.03 10.81
CA ASP A 146 2.90 13.74 11.84
C ASP A 146 4.39 13.38 11.71
N LYS A 147 5.13 14.26 11.03
CA LYS A 147 6.54 14.06 10.75
C LYS A 147 7.39 13.98 12.01
N GLU A 148 7.14 14.86 12.99
CA GLU A 148 7.95 14.93 14.20
C GLU A 148 7.78 13.68 15.05
N LYS A 149 6.55 13.21 15.17
CA LYS A 149 6.20 12.01 15.93
C LYS A 149 6.76 10.73 15.31
N TYR A 150 6.64 10.57 13.99
CA TYR A 150 6.90 9.29 13.34
C TYR A 150 8.29 9.14 12.69
N ALA A 151 9.01 10.23 12.45
CA ALA A 151 10.38 10.15 11.89
C ALA A 151 11.33 9.28 12.71
N PRO A 152 11.33 9.32 14.07
CA PRO A 152 12.19 8.42 14.87
C PRO A 152 11.88 6.93 14.67
N PHE A 153 10.59 6.56 14.52
CA PHE A 153 10.18 5.18 14.22
C PHE A 153 10.70 4.74 12.85
N ILE A 154 10.50 5.56 11.81
CA ILE A 154 10.97 5.28 10.45
C ILE A 154 12.48 5.08 10.42
N LEU A 155 13.23 6.00 11.02
CA LEU A 155 14.69 5.88 11.09
C LEU A 155 15.13 4.65 11.88
N GLY A 156 14.37 4.24 12.89
CA GLY A 156 14.60 3.00 13.64
C GLY A 156 14.44 1.77 12.76
N GLU A 157 13.37 1.68 11.96
CA GLU A 157 13.16 0.58 11.01
C GLU A 157 14.25 0.54 9.94
N ILE A 158 14.59 1.68 9.35
CA ILE A 158 15.65 1.77 8.34
C ILE A 158 16.99 1.31 8.92
N ARG A 159 17.39 1.79 10.10
CA ARG A 159 18.64 1.37 10.74
C ARG A 159 18.66 -0.11 11.06
N ARG A 160 17.56 -0.69 11.51
CA ARG A 160 17.46 -2.11 11.82
C ARG A 160 17.62 -2.97 10.56
N ASP A 161 16.83 -2.71 9.54
CA ASP A 161 16.70 -3.64 8.43
C ASP A 161 17.79 -3.43 7.37
N TYR A 162 18.11 -2.19 7.03
CA TYR A 162 19.20 -1.91 6.09
C TYR A 162 20.57 -1.97 6.77
N GLY A 163 20.66 -1.68 8.07
CA GLY A 163 21.86 -1.93 8.87
C GLY A 163 22.24 -3.41 8.88
N MET A 164 21.26 -4.30 9.06
CA MET A 164 21.48 -5.75 8.96
C MET A 164 22.04 -6.17 7.58
N MET A 165 21.55 -5.57 6.48
CA MET A 165 22.09 -5.85 5.14
C MET A 165 23.56 -5.41 5.03
N LEU A 166 23.90 -4.24 5.57
CA LEU A 166 25.27 -3.73 5.59
C LEU A 166 26.19 -4.63 6.45
N ASP A 167 25.71 -5.07 7.62
CA ASP A 167 26.46 -5.96 8.51
C ASP A 167 26.69 -7.33 7.86
N ALA A 168 25.79 -7.78 6.99
CA ALA A 168 25.97 -8.97 6.17
C ALA A 168 26.92 -8.75 4.97
N GLY A 169 27.49 -7.56 4.82
CA GLY A 169 28.41 -7.22 3.72
C GLY A 169 27.71 -6.94 2.37
N SER A 170 26.42 -6.66 2.38
CA SER A 170 25.69 -6.35 1.16
C SER A 170 26.07 -4.98 0.59
N THR A 171 26.18 -4.91 -0.72
CA THR A 171 26.38 -3.66 -1.48
C THR A 171 25.10 -3.19 -2.17
N THR A 172 24.01 -3.92 -2.01
CA THR A 172 22.72 -3.67 -2.63
C THR A 172 21.59 -3.87 -1.60
N VAL A 173 20.39 -3.37 -1.88
CA VAL A 173 19.20 -3.64 -1.08
C VAL A 173 18.57 -4.97 -1.48
N TRP A 174 18.04 -5.71 -0.50
CA TRP A 174 17.44 -7.02 -0.70
C TRP A 174 15.95 -6.90 -1.04
N GLU A 175 15.40 -7.96 -1.62
CA GLU A 175 13.97 -8.06 -1.91
C GLU A 175 13.11 -8.12 -0.64
N THR A 176 13.57 -8.91 0.35
CA THR A 176 12.95 -9.05 1.67
C THR A 176 14.02 -9.00 2.77
N VAL A 177 13.59 -8.83 4.01
CA VAL A 177 14.51 -8.83 5.16
C VAL A 177 15.17 -10.18 5.40
N GLU A 178 14.57 -11.27 4.94
CA GLU A 178 15.15 -12.62 5.02
C GLU A 178 16.32 -12.81 4.06
N GLY A 179 16.40 -12.00 3.00
CA GLY A 179 17.46 -12.09 1.98
C GLY A 179 17.40 -13.39 1.17
N ALA A 180 18.57 -14.01 0.89
CA ALA A 180 18.67 -15.20 0.07
C ALA A 180 17.79 -16.41 0.51
N PRO A 181 17.53 -16.67 1.81
CA PRO A 181 16.63 -17.75 2.23
C PRO A 181 15.16 -17.54 1.88
N ALA A 182 14.73 -16.31 1.58
CA ALA A 182 13.34 -16.04 1.21
C ALA A 182 12.91 -16.90 0.01
N PHE A 183 11.61 -17.16 -0.08
CA PHE A 183 10.99 -17.93 -1.18
C PHE A 183 11.63 -19.30 -1.42
N GLY A 184 12.04 -19.98 -0.35
CA GLY A 184 12.70 -21.30 -0.44
C GLY A 184 14.12 -21.25 -1.01
N GLY A 185 14.82 -20.14 -0.84
CA GLY A 185 16.19 -19.94 -1.32
C GLY A 185 16.29 -19.16 -2.64
N ALA A 186 15.20 -18.54 -3.08
CA ALA A 186 15.14 -17.75 -4.31
C ALA A 186 15.13 -16.23 -4.07
N GLY A 187 15.31 -15.77 -2.82
CA GLY A 187 15.29 -14.35 -2.48
C GLY A 187 16.39 -13.56 -3.16
N SER A 188 16.04 -12.41 -3.75
CA SER A 188 17.00 -11.54 -4.43
C SER A 188 17.74 -10.65 -3.42
N LEU A 189 19.07 -10.61 -3.56
CA LEU A 189 19.95 -9.70 -2.81
C LEU A 189 20.21 -8.38 -3.55
N CYS A 190 19.59 -8.18 -4.73
CA CYS A 190 19.67 -6.94 -5.50
C CYS A 190 18.30 -6.60 -6.06
N HIS A 191 17.52 -5.80 -5.31
CA HIS A 191 16.13 -5.49 -5.63
C HIS A 191 15.86 -4.00 -5.45
N GLY A 192 15.91 -3.24 -6.55
CA GLY A 192 15.82 -1.77 -6.54
C GLY A 192 14.53 -1.21 -5.95
N TRP A 193 13.44 -1.96 -5.95
CA TRP A 193 12.15 -1.52 -5.37
C TRP A 193 12.16 -1.45 -3.84
N SER A 194 13.16 -2.05 -3.20
CA SER A 194 13.31 -2.02 -1.75
C SER A 194 14.11 -0.82 -1.24
N ALA A 195 14.53 0.08 -2.13
CA ALA A 195 15.16 1.34 -1.75
C ALA A 195 14.10 2.34 -1.28
N VAL A 196 14.26 2.91 -0.08
CA VAL A 196 13.36 3.91 0.55
C VAL A 196 14.10 5.19 0.89
#